data_e7573f16ebdf67e8c4b2dd5405799dd2
#
_entry.id   e7573f16ebdf67e8c4b2dd5405799dd2
#
_cell.length_a   1.000
_cell.length_b   1.000
_cell.length_c   1.000
_cell.angle_alpha   90.00
_cell.angle_beta   90.00
_cell.angle_gamma   90.00
#
_symmetry.space_group_name_H-M   'P 1'
#
loop_
_entity.id
_entity.type
_entity.pdbx_description
1 polymer ?
#
loop_
_entity_poly.entity_id
_entity_poly.type
_entity_poly.pdbx_seq_one_letter_code
_entity_poly.pdbx_strand_id
1 'polypeptide(L)'
;MSISLRNPYSIYYLTAMKTKSFLLCLLLAISANAQIVYHDASAFPLLGKATETTLTRYERLPDSLRNISRKPLWELGRNSAGLAVRFRSNSTRIAAKWEVLLNRNMNHMTPTGIK
;
A
#
# COMPACT_ATOMS: atom_id res chain seq x y z
N MET A 1 -58.43 43.79 -4.97
CA MET A 1 -58.21 42.35 -5.32
C MET A 1 -57.00 42.32 -6.28
N SER A 2 -55.82 41.99 -5.79
CA SER A 2 -54.57 41.99 -6.56
C SER A 2 -54.19 40.57 -6.96
N ILE A 3 -54.22 40.24 -8.25
CA ILE A 3 -53.82 38.95 -8.80
C ILE A 3 -52.36 39.01 -9.13
N SER A 4 -51.52 38.36 -8.31
CA SER A 4 -50.11 38.17 -8.61
C SER A 4 -49.98 36.97 -9.59
N LEU A 5 -49.67 37.31 -10.86
CA LEU A 5 -49.31 36.29 -11.85
C LEU A 5 -47.89 35.81 -11.57
N ARG A 6 -47.76 34.63 -10.98
CA ARG A 6 -46.47 33.93 -10.87
C ARG A 6 -46.00 33.58 -12.28
N ASN A 7 -44.91 34.16 -12.69
CA ASN A 7 -44.26 33.88 -13.97
C ASN A 7 -43.86 32.39 -14.05
N PRO A 8 -44.46 31.57 -14.94
CA PRO A 8 -44.19 30.13 -15.02
C PRO A 8 -42.73 29.82 -15.31
N TYR A 9 -42.01 30.71 -15.93
CA TYR A 9 -40.56 30.52 -16.22
C TYR A 9 -39.67 30.49 -14.96
N SER A 10 -40.10 31.07 -13.85
CA SER A 10 -39.35 31.06 -12.58
C SER A 10 -39.18 29.66 -12.01
N ILE A 11 -40.15 28.79 -12.21
CA ILE A 11 -40.13 27.39 -11.72
C ILE A 11 -39.13 26.57 -12.53
N TYR A 12 -39.06 26.77 -13.84
CA TYR A 12 -38.14 26.04 -14.71
C TYR A 12 -36.65 26.40 -14.43
N TYR A 13 -36.34 27.66 -14.12
CA TYR A 13 -35.02 28.08 -13.77
C TYR A 13 -34.55 27.48 -12.42
N LEU A 14 -35.43 27.43 -11.44
CA LEU A 14 -35.12 26.87 -10.12
C LEU A 14 -34.86 25.34 -10.17
N THR A 15 -35.64 24.62 -10.94
CA THR A 15 -35.46 23.17 -11.14
C THR A 15 -34.20 22.87 -11.95
N ALA A 16 -33.95 23.64 -13.01
CA ALA A 16 -32.73 23.49 -13.84
C ALA A 16 -31.45 23.80 -13.05
N MET A 17 -31.46 24.78 -12.15
CA MET A 17 -30.30 25.07 -11.28
C MET A 17 -30.05 23.93 -10.27
N LYS A 18 -31.10 23.37 -9.67
CA LYS A 18 -30.96 22.26 -8.73
C LYS A 18 -30.41 21.00 -9.41
N THR A 19 -30.88 20.69 -10.62
CA THR A 19 -30.40 19.52 -11.38
C THR A 19 -28.96 19.67 -11.84
N LYS A 20 -28.53 20.86 -12.27
CA LYS A 20 -27.13 21.16 -12.64
C LYS A 20 -26.20 21.05 -11.45
N SER A 21 -26.60 21.58 -10.28
CA SER A 21 -25.83 21.48 -9.05
C SER A 21 -25.68 20.02 -8.57
N PHE A 22 -26.77 19.24 -8.65
CA PHE A 22 -26.73 17.82 -8.31
C PHE A 22 -25.83 17.02 -9.24
N LEU A 23 -25.86 17.30 -10.55
CA LEU A 23 -25.00 16.63 -11.54
C LEU A 23 -23.53 16.98 -11.31
N LEU A 24 -23.22 18.24 -10.95
CA LEU A 24 -21.87 18.68 -10.62
C LEU A 24 -21.35 17.96 -9.37
N CYS A 25 -22.17 17.84 -8.31
CA CYS A 25 -21.79 17.09 -7.11
C CYS A 25 -21.59 15.59 -7.39
N LEU A 26 -22.37 15.01 -8.27
CA LEU A 26 -22.23 13.60 -8.69
C LEU A 26 -20.92 13.37 -9.46
N LEU A 27 -20.54 14.29 -10.36
CA LEU A 27 -19.29 14.25 -11.09
C LEU A 27 -18.06 14.38 -10.16
N LEU A 28 -18.13 15.26 -9.16
CA LEU A 28 -17.05 15.43 -8.17
C LEU A 28 -16.91 14.20 -7.28
N ALA A 29 -18.00 13.50 -6.94
CA ALA A 29 -17.96 12.29 -6.15
C ALA A 29 -17.28 11.12 -6.87
N ILE A 30 -17.39 11.03 -8.20
CA ILE A 30 -16.75 9.99 -9.00
C ILE A 30 -15.23 10.18 -9.07
N SER A 31 -14.74 11.41 -8.91
CA SER A 31 -13.30 11.76 -8.99
C SER A 31 -12.53 11.42 -7.72
N ALA A 32 -13.18 11.08 -6.62
CA ALA A 32 -12.55 10.72 -5.35
C ALA A 32 -12.01 9.28 -5.35
N ASN A 33 -11.13 8.95 -6.31
CA ASN A 33 -10.39 7.70 -6.28
C ASN A 33 -9.24 7.84 -5.27
N ALA A 34 -9.27 7.08 -4.20
CA ALA A 34 -8.15 6.98 -3.26
C ALA A 34 -6.97 6.31 -3.99
N GLN A 35 -5.99 7.11 -4.37
CA GLN A 35 -4.77 6.63 -4.99
C GLN A 35 -3.89 5.95 -3.93
N ILE A 36 -3.38 4.75 -4.23
CA ILE A 36 -2.39 4.07 -3.39
C ILE A 36 -1.04 4.75 -3.62
N VAL A 37 -0.49 5.35 -2.57
CA VAL A 37 0.85 5.92 -2.57
C VAL A 37 1.80 4.93 -1.91
N TYR A 38 2.85 4.54 -2.63
CA TYR A 38 3.89 3.67 -2.11
C TYR A 38 5.04 4.49 -1.52
N HIS A 39 5.39 4.20 -0.28
CA HIS A 39 6.57 4.75 0.39
C HIS A 39 7.66 3.69 0.44
N ASP A 40 8.91 4.10 0.29
CA ASP A 40 10.03 3.18 0.43
C ASP A 40 10.10 2.68 1.89
N ALA A 41 10.11 1.37 2.06
CA ALA A 41 10.21 0.73 3.36
C ALA A 41 11.54 1.05 4.10
N SER A 42 12.57 1.49 3.38
CA SER A 42 13.85 1.93 3.97
C SER A 42 13.73 3.17 4.86
N ALA A 43 12.70 4.00 4.64
CA ALA A 43 12.42 5.18 5.45
C ALA A 43 11.87 4.87 6.86
N PHE A 44 11.47 3.61 7.11
CA PHE A 44 10.88 3.20 8.36
C PHE A 44 11.84 2.34 9.20
N PRO A 45 11.71 2.32 10.54
CA PRO A 45 12.53 1.48 11.39
C PRO A 45 12.30 0.00 11.13
N LEU A 46 13.40 -0.75 11.03
CA LEU A 46 13.42 -2.19 10.90
C LEU A 46 13.60 -2.81 12.29
N LEU A 47 12.76 -3.76 12.64
CA LEU A 47 12.79 -4.49 13.90
C LEU A 47 13.21 -5.94 13.68
N GLY A 48 13.70 -6.60 14.74
CA GLY A 48 14.09 -8.01 14.72
C GLY A 48 15.46 -8.31 14.11
N LYS A 49 16.24 -7.27 13.78
CA LYS A 49 17.59 -7.41 13.26
C LYS A 49 18.59 -7.52 14.41
N ALA A 50 19.40 -8.56 14.42
CA ALA A 50 20.39 -8.79 15.47
C ALA A 50 21.68 -7.98 15.27
N THR A 51 21.98 -7.59 14.02
CA THR A 51 23.19 -6.86 13.65
C THR A 51 22.93 -5.93 12.47
N GLU A 52 23.62 -4.80 12.43
CA GLU A 52 23.56 -3.86 11.30
C GLU A 52 24.57 -4.19 10.18
N THR A 53 25.55 -5.07 10.45
CA THR A 53 26.63 -5.43 9.52
C THR A 53 26.22 -6.51 8.52
N THR A 54 25.06 -6.40 7.93
CA THR A 54 24.55 -7.32 6.91
C THR A 54 24.78 -6.76 5.51
N LEU A 55 24.91 -7.63 4.49
CA LEU A 55 25.16 -7.23 3.10
C LEU A 55 24.00 -6.37 2.55
N THR A 56 22.77 -6.78 2.86
CA THR A 56 21.57 -6.01 2.50
C THR A 56 20.69 -5.74 3.72
N ARG A 57 19.83 -4.73 3.62
CA ARG A 57 18.98 -4.28 4.73
C ARG A 57 18.12 -5.41 5.34
N TYR A 58 17.60 -6.31 4.52
CA TYR A 58 16.64 -7.33 4.94
C TYR A 58 17.26 -8.71 5.18
N GLU A 59 18.59 -8.80 5.27
CA GLU A 59 19.31 -10.01 5.66
C GLU A 59 19.50 -10.08 7.17
N ARG A 60 19.60 -11.30 7.71
CA ARG A 60 19.74 -11.56 9.16
C ARG A 60 21.15 -11.82 9.60
N LEU A 61 21.95 -12.46 8.75
CA LEU A 61 23.33 -12.84 9.10
C LEU A 61 24.32 -11.71 8.80
N PRO A 62 25.30 -11.48 9.69
CA PRO A 62 26.38 -10.53 9.43
C PRO A 62 27.26 -11.01 8.27
N ASP A 63 27.76 -10.05 7.49
CA ASP A 63 28.60 -10.34 6.31
C ASP A 63 29.89 -11.11 6.66
N SER A 64 30.41 -10.94 7.87
CA SER A 64 31.57 -11.69 8.38
C SER A 64 31.39 -13.21 8.32
N LEU A 65 30.16 -13.72 8.39
CA LEU A 65 29.88 -15.15 8.31
C LEU A 65 29.86 -15.71 6.88
N ARG A 66 29.91 -14.87 5.87
CA ARG A 66 29.81 -15.25 4.47
C ARG A 66 30.83 -16.30 4.05
N ASN A 67 32.10 -16.10 4.44
CA ASN A 67 33.20 -16.93 3.99
C ASN A 67 33.48 -18.13 4.91
N ILE A 68 32.93 -18.11 6.13
CA ILE A 68 33.14 -19.20 7.12
C ILE A 68 31.92 -20.11 7.24
N SER A 69 30.75 -19.68 6.79
CA SER A 69 29.54 -20.50 6.79
C SER A 69 29.47 -21.39 5.56
N ARG A 70 28.86 -22.58 5.73
CA ARG A 70 28.52 -23.43 4.59
C ARG A 70 27.54 -22.71 3.68
N LYS A 71 27.69 -22.83 2.36
CA LYS A 71 26.88 -22.16 1.36
C LYS A 71 25.35 -22.29 1.58
N PRO A 72 24.80 -23.50 1.88
CA PRO A 72 23.36 -23.63 2.14
C PRO A 72 22.89 -22.84 3.38
N LEU A 73 23.71 -22.79 4.44
CA LEU A 73 23.41 -22.01 5.65
C LEU A 73 23.41 -20.51 5.36
N TRP A 74 24.40 -20.04 4.63
CA TRP A 74 24.49 -18.66 4.20
C TRP A 74 23.27 -18.24 3.37
N GLU A 75 22.87 -19.06 2.38
CA GLU A 75 21.73 -18.80 1.54
C GLU A 75 20.41 -18.75 2.33
N LEU A 76 20.20 -19.63 3.32
CA LEU A 76 19.07 -19.58 4.22
C LEU A 76 19.08 -18.38 5.14
N GLY A 77 20.24 -17.95 5.59
CA GLY A 77 20.43 -16.78 6.43
C GLY A 77 20.08 -15.45 5.76
N ARG A 78 20.04 -15.41 4.44
CA ARG A 78 19.62 -14.23 3.65
C ARG A 78 18.10 -14.00 3.66
N ASN A 79 17.32 -14.95 4.15
CA ASN A 79 15.88 -14.78 4.27
C ASN A 79 15.54 -13.75 5.37
N SER A 80 14.49 -12.98 5.14
CA SER A 80 14.02 -11.91 6.02
C SER A 80 13.10 -12.37 7.17
N ALA A 81 12.99 -13.68 7.43
CA ALA A 81 12.13 -14.21 8.47
C ALA A 81 12.45 -13.60 9.85
N GLY A 82 11.43 -13.11 10.56
CA GLY A 82 11.58 -12.45 11.86
C GLY A 82 11.90 -10.96 11.78
N LEU A 83 12.13 -10.39 10.59
CA LEU A 83 12.26 -8.96 10.39
C LEU A 83 10.89 -8.32 10.21
N ALA A 84 10.69 -7.14 10.78
CA ALA A 84 9.46 -6.37 10.65
C ALA A 84 9.73 -4.89 10.43
N VAL A 85 8.98 -4.27 9.54
CA VAL A 85 8.99 -2.83 9.32
C VAL A 85 7.87 -2.20 10.16
N ARG A 86 8.20 -1.25 11.01
CA ARG A 86 7.23 -0.57 11.87
C ARG A 86 6.88 0.80 11.31
N PHE A 87 5.58 1.03 11.13
CA PHE A 87 5.04 2.33 10.70
C PHE A 87 3.69 2.61 11.36
N ARG A 88 3.23 3.83 11.24
CA ARG A 88 1.87 4.26 11.63
C ARG A 88 1.14 4.82 10.44
N SER A 89 -0.14 4.51 10.32
CA SER A 89 -1.00 5.03 9.25
C SER A 89 -2.41 5.25 9.78
N ASN A 90 -3.10 6.22 9.22
CA ASN A 90 -4.54 6.45 9.38
C ASN A 90 -5.34 5.89 8.20
N SER A 91 -4.69 5.16 7.29
CA SER A 91 -5.32 4.55 6.12
C SER A 91 -6.13 3.32 6.50
N THR A 92 -7.27 3.13 5.85
CA THR A 92 -8.12 1.94 5.98
C THR A 92 -7.63 0.76 5.13
N ARG A 93 -6.67 1.01 4.22
CA ARG A 93 -6.07 0.01 3.34
C ARG A 93 -4.56 0.11 3.38
N ILE A 94 -3.90 -1.03 3.46
CA ILE A 94 -2.45 -1.17 3.41
C ILE A 94 -2.12 -2.10 2.24
N ALA A 95 -1.23 -1.67 1.36
CA ALA A 95 -0.69 -2.46 0.28
C ALA A 95 0.82 -2.61 0.48
N ALA A 96 1.35 -3.80 0.24
CA ALA A 96 2.78 -4.07 0.25
C ALA A 96 3.23 -4.55 -1.12
N LYS A 97 4.40 -4.09 -1.55
CA LYS A 97 5.09 -4.54 -2.76
C LYS A 97 6.48 -5.00 -2.36
N TRP A 98 6.82 -6.22 -2.69
CA TRP A 98 8.15 -6.80 -2.40
C TRP A 98 8.67 -7.59 -3.58
N GLU A 99 9.97 -7.82 -3.58
CA GLU A 99 10.67 -8.68 -4.51
C GLU A 99 11.21 -9.90 -3.78
N VAL A 100 11.06 -11.08 -4.37
CA VAL A 100 11.56 -12.34 -3.83
C VAL A 100 12.93 -12.64 -4.43
N LEU A 101 13.97 -12.71 -3.59
CA LEU A 101 15.34 -12.97 -4.03
C LEU A 101 15.54 -14.42 -4.50
N LEU A 102 14.89 -15.39 -3.87
CA LEU A 102 15.05 -16.81 -4.15
C LEU A 102 13.69 -17.43 -4.46
N ASN A 103 13.51 -17.88 -5.69
CA ASN A 103 12.33 -18.64 -6.08
C ASN A 103 12.66 -20.15 -5.95
N ARG A 104 12.55 -20.67 -4.73
CA ARG A 104 12.79 -22.10 -4.45
C ARG A 104 11.50 -22.79 -4.08
N ASN A 105 11.16 -23.82 -4.83
CA ASN A 105 10.09 -24.74 -4.45
C ASN A 105 10.63 -25.78 -3.44
N MET A 106 9.89 -26.02 -2.39
CA MET A 106 10.18 -27.04 -1.40
C MET A 106 9.16 -28.17 -1.56
N ASN A 107 9.61 -29.42 -1.47
CA ASN A 107 8.76 -30.60 -1.70
C ASN A 107 7.59 -30.74 -0.71
N HIS A 108 7.69 -30.07 0.44
CA HIS A 108 6.71 -30.14 1.53
C HIS A 108 5.85 -28.88 1.66
N MET A 109 6.01 -27.91 0.77
CA MET A 109 5.23 -26.67 0.77
C MET A 109 4.68 -26.37 -0.63
N THR A 110 3.45 -25.87 -0.67
CA THR A 110 2.88 -25.41 -1.93
C THR A 110 3.63 -24.17 -2.45
N PRO A 111 3.73 -23.97 -3.78
CA PRO A 111 4.40 -22.79 -4.36
C PRO A 111 3.85 -21.44 -3.83
N THR A 112 2.58 -21.40 -3.45
CA THR A 112 1.93 -20.22 -2.86
C THR A 112 2.32 -19.97 -1.40
N GLY A 113 2.83 -20.97 -0.69
CA GLY A 113 3.30 -20.84 0.69
C GLY A 113 4.76 -20.40 0.83
N ILE A 114 5.48 -20.31 -0.29
CA ILE A 114 6.90 -19.95 -0.35
C ILE A 114 7.12 -18.51 -0.80
N LYS A 115 6.09 -17.88 -1.36
CA LYS A 115 6.12 -16.50 -1.90
C LYS A 115 5.68 -15.48 -0.89
#